data_0e18f3bc5e7c86d382c0dc1e096d989d
#
_entry.id   0e18f3bc5e7c86d382c0dc1e096d989d
#
_cell.length_a   1.000
_cell.length_b   1.000
_cell.length_c   1.000
_cell.angle_alpha   90.00
_cell.angle_beta   90.00
_cell.angle_gamma   90.00
#
_symmetry.space_group_name_H-M   'P 1'
#
loop_
_entity.id
_entity.type
_entity.pdbx_description
1 polymer ?
#
loop_
_entity_poly.entity_id
_entity_poly.type
_entity_poly.pdbx_seq_one_letter_code
_entity_poly.pdbx_strand_id
1 'polypeptide(L)'
;PQTFISSFDRPNISLTVRRGLNKKEKIAAIVHFIRGHREQSGIIYCMRRNDTTELADELAMYNIKAIAYHAGLLPAQREQAQNDFINDRVDVVCATVAFGMGIDKSNVRWVVHYSMPGSIENYYQEIGRAGRDGMKSDTLLFYSLSDLIVLRRFAEESGQSEVNLEKLNRMRRYCESDMCRRRVLSYFGEEADHDCGNCDVCKNPPRRFDGSVLIQKALSAVIRTGEHVGMQMLIDILRASGRAELLERGYDKLKTYGAGRDLSYKEWKEYIYQMIQLGYMEIDYAAERVLRMTPLGRRVLYGEQKAQLVIYREPDELTRPVRRGERKSSFKAQPIRPIRSASTDETLLDSLRQLRKQIAEREHTPAYIIFSDDSLEDMVEKKPVTLDQFSDIRGVGQIKLDRYGKVFVALIRFVLKLPK
;
A
#
# COMPACT_ATOMS: atom_id res chain seq x y z
N PRO A 1 -31.05 -19.98 20.16
CA PRO A 1 -30.49 -19.02 19.21
C PRO A 1 -29.47 -19.72 18.30
N GLN A 2 -29.64 -19.62 16.98
CA GLN A 2 -28.62 -20.09 16.03
C GLN A 2 -27.50 -19.06 16.02
N THR A 3 -26.26 -19.50 16.31
CA THR A 3 -25.08 -18.65 16.28
C THR A 3 -24.42 -18.81 14.92
N PHE A 4 -24.35 -17.74 14.12
CA PHE A 4 -23.62 -17.70 12.87
C PHE A 4 -22.26 -17.05 13.15
N ILE A 5 -21.18 -17.80 13.04
CA ILE A 5 -19.82 -17.28 13.12
C ILE A 5 -19.25 -17.33 11.70
N SER A 6 -19.02 -16.16 11.10
CA SER A 6 -18.28 -16.08 9.83
C SER A 6 -16.81 -15.77 10.13
N SER A 7 -15.91 -16.33 9.33
CA SER A 7 -14.48 -16.04 9.41
C SER A 7 -14.19 -14.56 9.19
N PHE A 8 -13.22 -14.03 9.94
CA PHE A 8 -12.65 -12.71 9.69
C PHE A 8 -11.75 -12.70 8.44
N ASP A 9 -11.38 -13.88 7.91
CA ASP A 9 -10.53 -13.93 6.72
C ASP A 9 -11.24 -13.44 5.47
N ARG A 10 -10.54 -12.59 4.72
CA ARG A 10 -10.98 -12.01 3.46
C ARG A 10 -10.02 -12.44 2.34
N PRO A 11 -10.14 -13.70 1.83
CA PRO A 11 -9.19 -14.27 0.87
C PRO A 11 -9.15 -13.51 -0.46
N ASN A 12 -10.21 -12.78 -0.78
CA ASN A 12 -10.29 -11.92 -1.96
C ASN A 12 -9.42 -10.65 -1.88
N ILE A 13 -8.90 -10.28 -0.70
CA ILE A 13 -8.06 -9.08 -0.53
C ILE A 13 -6.58 -9.48 -0.54
N SER A 14 -5.77 -8.94 -1.44
CA SER A 14 -4.31 -9.11 -1.37
C SER A 14 -3.68 -8.12 -0.39
N LEU A 15 -2.63 -8.55 0.31
CA LEU A 15 -1.97 -7.76 1.34
C LEU A 15 -0.53 -7.46 0.91
N THR A 16 -0.18 -6.18 0.78
CA THR A 16 1.16 -5.73 0.39
C THR A 16 1.69 -4.67 1.34
N VAL A 17 2.91 -4.83 1.82
CA VAL A 17 3.62 -3.83 2.63
C VAL A 17 4.88 -3.38 1.90
N ARG A 18 5.06 -2.07 1.76
CA ARG A 18 6.27 -1.45 1.20
C ARG A 18 6.99 -0.67 2.29
N ARG A 19 8.29 -0.91 2.46
CA ARG A 19 9.11 -0.33 3.51
C ARG A 19 10.14 0.64 2.93
N GLY A 20 10.55 1.62 3.73
CA GLY A 20 11.75 2.42 3.47
C GLY A 20 11.64 3.47 2.36
N LEU A 21 10.47 3.68 1.76
CA LEU A 21 10.27 4.64 0.68
C LEU A 21 10.18 6.07 1.21
N ASN A 22 10.84 7.01 0.52
CA ASN A 22 10.67 8.44 0.76
C ASN A 22 9.37 8.98 0.11
N LYS A 23 9.01 10.26 0.36
CA LYS A 23 7.76 10.88 -0.14
C LYS A 23 7.60 10.73 -1.66
N LYS A 24 8.66 11.00 -2.44
CA LYS A 24 8.62 10.92 -3.92
C LYS A 24 8.43 9.49 -4.41
N GLU A 25 9.11 8.55 -3.78
CA GLU A 25 9.00 7.11 -4.09
C GLU A 25 7.60 6.58 -3.74
N LYS A 26 7.02 6.99 -2.61
CA LYS A 26 5.64 6.65 -2.23
C LYS A 26 4.65 7.14 -3.28
N ILE A 27 4.74 8.40 -3.71
CA ILE A 27 3.85 8.98 -4.72
C ILE A 27 3.98 8.24 -6.05
N ALA A 28 5.22 7.97 -6.50
CA ALA A 28 5.45 7.21 -7.72
C ALA A 28 4.85 5.80 -7.66
N ALA A 29 4.99 5.12 -6.51
CA ALA A 29 4.39 3.81 -6.28
C ALA A 29 2.85 3.85 -6.28
N ILE A 30 2.24 4.89 -5.66
CA ILE A 30 0.78 5.09 -5.66
C ILE A 30 0.28 5.33 -7.09
N VAL A 31 0.91 6.23 -7.84
CA VAL A 31 0.52 6.53 -9.22
C VAL A 31 0.60 5.28 -10.09
N HIS A 32 1.67 4.49 -9.95
CA HIS A 32 1.81 3.23 -10.67
C HIS A 32 0.72 2.24 -10.26
N PHE A 33 0.46 2.09 -8.96
CA PHE A 33 -0.57 1.21 -8.42
C PHE A 33 -1.97 1.58 -8.95
N ILE A 34 -2.35 2.87 -8.91
CA ILE A 34 -3.65 3.34 -9.43
C ILE A 34 -3.77 3.11 -10.94
N ARG A 35 -2.68 3.29 -11.69
CA ARG A 35 -2.67 3.01 -13.13
C ARG A 35 -2.85 1.53 -13.47
N GLY A 36 -2.48 0.63 -12.58
CA GLY A 36 -2.79 -0.80 -12.66
C GLY A 36 -4.26 -1.13 -12.37
N HIS A 37 -4.99 -0.20 -11.74
CA HIS A 37 -6.40 -0.32 -11.32
C HIS A 37 -7.29 0.70 -12.05
N ARG A 38 -7.12 0.81 -13.38
CA ARG A 38 -7.90 1.76 -14.19
C ARG A 38 -9.40 1.54 -14.03
N GLU A 39 -10.16 2.64 -14.00
CA GLU A 39 -11.62 2.64 -13.87
C GLU A 39 -12.12 1.96 -12.57
N GLN A 40 -11.26 1.85 -11.56
CA GLN A 40 -11.58 1.22 -10.28
C GLN A 40 -11.48 2.21 -9.15
N SER A 41 -12.48 2.20 -8.26
CA SER A 41 -12.51 3.08 -7.10
C SER A 41 -11.64 2.57 -5.97
N GLY A 42 -10.95 3.50 -5.29
CA GLY A 42 -10.13 3.18 -4.14
C GLY A 42 -9.98 4.30 -3.13
N ILE A 43 -9.45 3.94 -1.96
CA ILE A 43 -9.29 4.84 -0.83
C ILE A 43 -7.81 4.89 -0.43
N ILE A 44 -7.29 6.10 -0.19
CA ILE A 44 -5.94 6.31 0.36
C ILE A 44 -6.07 6.89 1.76
N TYR A 45 -5.66 6.13 2.76
CA TYR A 45 -5.65 6.59 4.15
C TYR A 45 -4.36 7.33 4.50
N CYS A 46 -4.51 8.53 5.04
CA CYS A 46 -3.43 9.39 5.51
C CYS A 46 -3.58 9.64 7.02
N MET A 47 -2.46 9.79 7.72
CA MET A 47 -2.45 10.10 9.15
C MET A 47 -2.90 11.54 9.43
N ARG A 48 -2.45 12.50 8.60
CA ARG A 48 -2.67 13.93 8.81
C ARG A 48 -3.65 14.49 7.79
N ARG A 49 -4.42 15.52 8.21
CA ARG A 49 -5.36 16.23 7.33
C ARG A 49 -4.66 16.86 6.12
N ASN A 50 -3.52 17.52 6.35
CA ASN A 50 -2.77 18.16 5.27
C ASN A 50 -2.27 17.14 4.24
N ASP A 51 -1.85 15.95 4.67
CA ASP A 51 -1.41 14.91 3.75
C ASP A 51 -2.53 14.49 2.77
N THR A 52 -3.81 14.55 3.18
CA THR A 52 -4.93 14.20 2.30
C THR A 52 -5.09 15.19 1.15
N THR A 53 -4.96 16.49 1.45
CA THR A 53 -5.09 17.56 0.45
C THR A 53 -3.86 17.57 -0.46
N GLU A 54 -2.65 17.58 0.12
CA GLU A 54 -1.40 17.56 -0.67
C GLU A 54 -1.35 16.36 -1.62
N LEU A 55 -1.77 15.18 -1.15
CA LEU A 55 -1.75 13.97 -1.96
C LEU A 55 -2.81 14.02 -3.08
N ALA A 56 -4.01 14.53 -2.81
CA ALA A 56 -5.04 14.70 -3.84
C ALA A 56 -4.57 15.66 -4.94
N ASP A 57 -3.96 16.79 -4.56
CA ASP A 57 -3.40 17.77 -5.49
C ASP A 57 -2.23 17.17 -6.30
N GLU A 58 -1.35 16.41 -5.65
CA GLU A 58 -0.23 15.72 -6.32
C GLU A 58 -0.75 14.68 -7.34
N LEU A 59 -1.77 13.91 -6.99
CA LEU A 59 -2.39 12.92 -7.89
C LEU A 59 -3.07 13.58 -9.10
N ALA A 60 -3.68 14.75 -8.92
CA ALA A 60 -4.25 15.54 -10.01
C ALA A 60 -3.22 15.91 -11.07
N MET A 61 -1.94 16.16 -10.69
CA MET A 61 -0.86 16.41 -11.64
C MET A 61 -0.53 15.22 -12.55
N TYR A 62 -0.96 14.01 -12.16
CA TYR A 62 -0.83 12.78 -12.94
C TYR A 62 -2.13 12.39 -13.67
N ASN A 63 -3.12 13.30 -13.75
CA ASN A 63 -4.46 13.10 -14.33
C ASN A 63 -5.28 12.02 -13.59
N ILE A 64 -5.09 11.89 -12.28
CA ILE A 64 -5.90 11.02 -11.42
C ILE A 64 -6.94 11.88 -10.70
N LYS A 65 -8.22 11.56 -10.86
CA LYS A 65 -9.32 12.26 -10.20
C LYS A 65 -9.38 11.85 -8.72
N ALA A 66 -8.73 12.61 -7.87
CA ALA A 66 -8.68 12.39 -6.43
C ALA A 66 -9.27 13.57 -5.67
N ILE A 67 -9.94 13.29 -4.56
CA ILE A 67 -10.47 14.30 -3.63
C ILE A 67 -10.00 14.03 -2.22
N ALA A 68 -9.83 15.10 -1.44
CA ALA A 68 -9.50 15.01 -0.02
C ALA A 68 -10.77 14.87 0.84
N TYR A 69 -10.67 14.07 1.92
CA TYR A 69 -11.73 13.94 2.93
C TYR A 69 -11.15 13.88 4.34
N HIS A 70 -11.49 14.85 5.17
CA HIS A 70 -11.08 14.89 6.57
C HIS A 70 -12.04 15.71 7.44
N ALA A 71 -11.99 15.55 8.74
CA ALA A 71 -12.89 16.23 9.70
C ALA A 71 -12.76 17.76 9.71
N GLY A 72 -11.70 18.34 9.14
CA GLY A 72 -11.52 19.78 9.01
C GLY A 72 -12.25 20.42 7.83
N LEU A 73 -12.86 19.63 6.93
CA LEU A 73 -13.71 20.14 5.84
C LEU A 73 -15.09 20.55 6.39
N LEU A 74 -15.70 21.52 5.73
CA LEU A 74 -17.09 21.90 6.03
C LEU A 74 -18.03 20.70 5.81
N PRO A 75 -19.14 20.60 6.56
CA PRO A 75 -20.10 19.50 6.40
C PRO A 75 -20.56 19.30 4.96
N ALA A 76 -20.91 20.37 4.25
CA ALA A 76 -21.31 20.31 2.84
C ALA A 76 -20.22 19.80 1.91
N GLN A 77 -18.95 20.15 2.16
CA GLN A 77 -17.82 19.66 1.38
C GLN A 77 -17.60 18.14 1.61
N ARG A 78 -17.78 17.68 2.86
CA ARG A 78 -17.68 16.24 3.18
C ARG A 78 -18.78 15.45 2.50
N GLU A 79 -20.01 15.95 2.56
CA GLU A 79 -21.15 15.33 1.88
C GLU A 79 -20.95 15.28 0.37
N GLN A 80 -20.51 16.37 -0.23
CA GLN A 80 -20.20 16.42 -1.66
C GLN A 80 -19.12 15.42 -2.04
N ALA A 81 -18.00 15.38 -1.30
CA ALA A 81 -16.92 14.44 -1.55
C ALA A 81 -17.37 12.97 -1.42
N GLN A 82 -18.20 12.67 -0.44
CA GLN A 82 -18.78 11.34 -0.26
C GLN A 82 -19.71 10.97 -1.42
N ASN A 83 -20.59 11.88 -1.81
CA ASN A 83 -21.52 11.68 -2.93
C ASN A 83 -20.77 11.50 -4.26
N ASP A 84 -19.69 12.27 -4.50
CA ASP A 84 -18.91 12.17 -5.71
C ASP A 84 -18.17 10.81 -5.79
N PHE A 85 -17.68 10.30 -4.66
CA PHE A 85 -17.06 8.98 -4.60
C PHE A 85 -18.09 7.85 -4.75
N ILE A 86 -19.25 7.92 -4.09
CA ILE A 86 -20.29 6.90 -4.18
C ILE A 86 -20.83 6.79 -5.61
N ASN A 87 -20.99 7.92 -6.30
CA ASN A 87 -21.54 7.99 -7.65
C ASN A 87 -20.47 7.89 -8.77
N ASP A 88 -19.26 7.42 -8.47
CA ASP A 88 -18.15 7.23 -9.43
C ASP A 88 -17.78 8.50 -10.22
N ARG A 89 -18.04 9.69 -9.68
CA ARG A 89 -17.58 10.97 -10.27
C ARG A 89 -16.10 11.19 -10.03
N VAL A 90 -15.59 10.63 -8.93
CA VAL A 90 -14.16 10.54 -8.61
C VAL A 90 -13.78 9.10 -8.29
N ASP A 91 -12.59 8.72 -8.69
CA ASP A 91 -12.11 7.35 -8.55
C ASP A 91 -11.36 7.15 -7.22
N VAL A 92 -10.79 8.22 -6.66
CA VAL A 92 -9.89 8.15 -5.50
C VAL A 92 -10.31 9.13 -4.41
N VAL A 93 -10.37 8.65 -3.17
CA VAL A 93 -10.49 9.50 -1.98
C VAL A 93 -9.22 9.40 -1.15
N CYS A 94 -8.56 10.55 -0.93
CA CYS A 94 -7.47 10.68 0.04
C CYS A 94 -8.08 11.11 1.38
N ALA A 95 -8.07 10.24 2.38
CA ALA A 95 -8.84 10.44 3.60
C ALA A 95 -8.06 10.18 4.88
N THR A 96 -8.49 10.83 5.97
CA THR A 96 -8.15 10.36 7.33
C THR A 96 -9.14 9.27 7.76
N VAL A 97 -8.91 8.66 8.93
CA VAL A 97 -9.81 7.64 9.53
C VAL A 97 -11.27 8.09 9.67
N ALA A 98 -11.54 9.41 9.54
CA ALA A 98 -12.90 9.96 9.55
C ALA A 98 -13.73 9.50 8.34
N PHE A 99 -13.11 9.05 7.25
CA PHE A 99 -13.78 8.52 6.07
C PHE A 99 -14.02 7.03 6.24
N GLY A 100 -15.25 6.66 6.50
CA GLY A 100 -15.54 5.24 6.58
C GLY A 100 -16.79 4.88 7.33
N MET A 101 -17.16 5.59 8.39
CA MET A 101 -18.46 5.36 9.03
C MET A 101 -19.58 5.78 8.07
N GLY A 102 -20.43 4.80 7.65
CA GLY A 102 -21.57 5.07 6.77
C GLY A 102 -21.28 5.01 5.26
N ILE A 103 -20.08 4.60 4.83
CA ILE A 103 -19.82 4.39 3.39
C ILE A 103 -20.17 2.97 3.03
N ASP A 104 -21.25 2.83 2.26
CA ASP A 104 -21.69 1.57 1.68
C ASP A 104 -21.47 1.56 0.16
N LYS A 105 -20.19 1.52 -0.25
CA LYS A 105 -19.78 1.33 -1.63
C LYS A 105 -19.11 -0.05 -1.74
N SER A 106 -19.82 -1.00 -2.33
CA SER A 106 -19.39 -2.41 -2.39
C SER A 106 -18.24 -2.64 -3.38
N ASN A 107 -18.11 -1.79 -4.39
CA ASN A 107 -17.15 -1.92 -5.48
C ASN A 107 -15.84 -1.15 -5.28
N VAL A 108 -15.41 -0.91 -4.04
CA VAL A 108 -14.05 -0.43 -3.75
C VAL A 108 -13.06 -1.55 -4.06
N ARG A 109 -12.18 -1.33 -5.04
CA ARG A 109 -11.23 -2.36 -5.51
C ARG A 109 -9.89 -2.33 -4.80
N TRP A 110 -9.52 -1.22 -4.18
CA TRP A 110 -8.25 -1.14 -3.51
C TRP A 110 -8.24 -0.14 -2.35
N VAL A 111 -7.35 -0.41 -1.40
CA VAL A 111 -7.08 0.48 -0.27
C VAL A 111 -5.58 0.67 -0.13
N VAL A 112 -5.14 1.92 -0.08
CA VAL A 112 -3.75 2.30 0.16
C VAL A 112 -3.63 2.99 1.52
N HIS A 113 -2.63 2.62 2.30
CA HIS A 113 -2.23 3.35 3.50
C HIS A 113 -0.96 4.14 3.21
N TYR A 114 -1.10 5.45 3.00
CA TYR A 114 0.02 6.38 2.80
C TYR A 114 0.90 6.48 4.05
N SER A 115 0.30 6.36 5.21
CA SER A 115 0.93 6.28 6.53
C SER A 115 0.46 5.03 7.26
N MET A 116 1.31 4.49 8.15
CA MET A 116 0.97 3.32 8.95
C MET A 116 -0.20 3.61 9.90
N PRO A 117 -1.22 2.74 9.99
CA PRO A 117 -2.27 2.83 11.01
C PRO A 117 -1.73 2.61 12.43
N GLY A 118 -2.43 3.13 13.43
CA GLY A 118 -2.04 3.00 14.85
C GLY A 118 -2.25 1.61 15.45
N SER A 119 -3.08 0.77 14.82
CA SER A 119 -3.35 -0.59 15.30
C SER A 119 -3.76 -1.54 14.17
N ILE A 120 -3.68 -2.84 14.43
CA ILE A 120 -4.15 -3.89 13.50
C ILE A 120 -5.66 -3.79 13.32
N GLU A 121 -6.41 -3.48 14.35
CA GLU A 121 -7.86 -3.34 14.32
C GLU A 121 -8.29 -2.22 13.36
N ASN A 122 -7.64 -1.05 13.45
CA ASN A 122 -7.89 0.05 12.53
C ASN A 122 -7.54 -0.35 11.09
N TYR A 123 -6.36 -0.94 10.90
CA TYR A 123 -5.93 -1.43 9.59
C TYR A 123 -6.93 -2.40 8.99
N TYR A 124 -7.40 -3.37 9.78
CA TYR A 124 -8.35 -4.38 9.33
C TYR A 124 -9.71 -3.78 8.93
N GLN A 125 -10.23 -2.83 9.73
CA GLN A 125 -11.46 -2.11 9.40
C GLN A 125 -11.34 -1.30 8.12
N GLU A 126 -10.18 -0.68 7.89
CA GLU A 126 -9.91 0.16 6.72
C GLU A 126 -9.75 -0.67 5.45
N ILE A 127 -8.98 -1.77 5.48
CA ILE A 127 -8.85 -2.68 4.33
C ILE A 127 -10.14 -3.44 4.05
N GLY A 128 -10.96 -3.69 5.07
CA GLY A 128 -12.25 -4.36 4.96
C GLY A 128 -13.28 -3.62 4.12
N ARG A 129 -12.99 -2.37 3.71
CA ARG A 129 -13.83 -1.61 2.77
C ARG A 129 -13.65 -2.07 1.33
N ALA A 130 -12.49 -2.66 1.01
CA ALA A 130 -12.26 -3.23 -0.31
C ALA A 130 -12.98 -4.58 -0.49
N GLY A 131 -13.48 -4.80 -1.70
CA GLY A 131 -14.05 -6.09 -2.11
C GLY A 131 -15.19 -6.62 -1.25
N ARG A 132 -16.10 -5.77 -0.77
CA ARG A 132 -17.29 -6.21 -0.01
C ARG A 132 -18.22 -7.10 -0.81
N ASP A 133 -18.16 -6.99 -2.12
CA ASP A 133 -18.86 -7.84 -3.09
C ASP A 133 -18.18 -9.19 -3.35
N GLY A 134 -17.09 -9.51 -2.65
CA GLY A 134 -16.33 -10.75 -2.81
C GLY A 134 -15.30 -10.72 -3.94
N MET A 135 -15.28 -9.66 -4.76
CA MET A 135 -14.34 -9.53 -5.86
C MET A 135 -12.91 -9.31 -5.40
N LYS A 136 -11.94 -9.71 -6.24
CA LYS A 136 -10.51 -9.49 -5.96
C LYS A 136 -10.23 -8.02 -5.73
N SER A 137 -9.48 -7.74 -4.69
CA SER A 137 -9.13 -6.40 -4.26
C SER A 137 -7.72 -6.36 -3.70
N ASP A 138 -7.06 -5.22 -3.83
CA ASP A 138 -5.66 -5.08 -3.46
C ASP A 138 -5.47 -4.07 -2.34
N THR A 139 -4.51 -4.35 -1.45
CA THR A 139 -4.10 -3.37 -0.44
C THR A 139 -2.61 -3.11 -0.51
N LEU A 140 -2.25 -1.84 -0.28
CA LEU A 140 -0.87 -1.38 -0.26
C LEU A 140 -0.64 -0.51 0.97
N LEU A 141 0.26 -0.95 1.86
CA LEU A 141 0.62 -0.20 3.07
C LEU A 141 2.07 0.27 2.98
N PHE A 142 2.28 1.56 3.20
CA PHE A 142 3.62 2.13 3.35
C PHE A 142 4.02 2.20 4.81
N TYR A 143 5.14 1.56 5.15
CA TYR A 143 5.71 1.58 6.48
C TYR A 143 6.96 2.45 6.52
N SER A 144 7.04 3.35 7.51
CA SER A 144 8.21 4.15 7.78
C SER A 144 8.45 4.30 9.28
N LEU A 145 9.72 4.40 9.70
CA LEU A 145 10.04 4.68 11.10
C LEU A 145 9.58 6.08 11.55
N SER A 146 9.50 7.05 10.63
CA SER A 146 8.97 8.37 10.95
C SER A 146 7.51 8.32 11.39
N ASP A 147 6.69 7.50 10.71
CA ASP A 147 5.29 7.30 11.11
C ASP A 147 5.20 6.61 12.47
N LEU A 148 6.03 5.58 12.69
CA LEU A 148 6.09 4.87 13.98
C LEU A 148 6.44 5.80 15.12
N ILE A 149 7.42 6.70 14.97
CA ILE A 149 7.81 7.68 15.97
C ILE A 149 6.66 8.62 16.35
N VAL A 150 5.93 9.11 15.34
CA VAL A 150 4.77 10.00 15.57
C VAL A 150 3.65 9.25 16.28
N LEU A 151 3.32 8.04 15.83
CA LEU A 151 2.27 7.22 16.44
C LEU A 151 2.62 6.81 17.86
N ARG A 152 3.91 6.52 18.14
CA ARG A 152 4.37 6.20 19.47
C ARG A 152 4.14 7.38 20.42
N ARG A 153 4.50 8.60 20.02
CA ARG A 153 4.24 9.79 20.83
C ARG A 153 2.75 9.98 21.12
N PHE A 154 1.88 9.80 20.10
CA PHE A 154 0.44 9.87 20.33
C PHE A 154 -0.07 8.77 21.28
N ALA A 155 0.51 7.57 21.23
CA ALA A 155 0.17 6.50 22.15
C ALA A 155 0.62 6.81 23.58
N GLU A 156 1.83 7.37 23.76
CA GLU A 156 2.39 7.78 25.04
C GLU A 156 1.60 8.94 25.68
N GLU A 157 1.14 9.91 24.88
CA GLU A 157 0.33 11.06 25.31
C GLU A 157 -1.15 10.70 25.55
N SER A 158 -1.59 9.49 25.23
CA SER A 158 -2.98 9.06 25.40
C SER A 158 -3.29 8.63 26.84
N GLY A 159 -4.56 8.75 27.25
CA GLY A 159 -5.02 8.29 28.57
C GLY A 159 -4.92 6.76 28.79
N GLN A 160 -4.54 5.98 27.77
CA GLN A 160 -4.35 4.52 27.81
C GLN A 160 -3.02 4.14 27.12
N SER A 161 -1.93 4.77 27.55
CA SER A 161 -0.64 4.67 26.87
C SER A 161 -0.14 3.23 26.72
N GLU A 162 -0.20 2.42 27.77
CA GLU A 162 0.26 1.02 27.75
C GLU A 162 -0.48 0.19 26.70
N VAL A 163 -1.81 0.27 26.67
CA VAL A 163 -2.67 -0.46 25.71
C VAL A 163 -2.40 0.00 24.28
N ASN A 164 -2.28 1.32 24.07
CA ASN A 164 -2.05 1.88 22.74
C ASN A 164 -0.63 1.58 22.23
N LEU A 165 0.37 1.54 23.10
CA LEU A 165 1.73 1.12 22.74
C LEU A 165 1.77 -0.36 22.35
N GLU A 166 1.05 -1.23 23.07
CA GLU A 166 0.98 -2.66 22.71
C GLU A 166 0.29 -2.86 21.35
N LYS A 167 -0.82 -2.17 21.08
CA LYS A 167 -1.49 -2.19 19.76
C LYS A 167 -0.55 -1.71 18.66
N LEU A 168 0.16 -0.61 18.89
CA LEU A 168 1.14 -0.07 17.95
C LEU A 168 2.29 -1.06 17.70
N ASN A 169 2.79 -1.74 18.74
CA ASN A 169 3.83 -2.76 18.62
C ASN A 169 3.37 -3.95 17.76
N ARG A 170 2.11 -4.38 17.90
CA ARG A 170 1.53 -5.43 17.07
C ARG A 170 1.45 -5.00 15.59
N MET A 171 0.98 -3.77 15.34
CA MET A 171 0.95 -3.22 13.99
C MET A 171 2.35 -3.09 13.38
N ARG A 172 3.34 -2.68 14.18
CA ARG A 172 4.75 -2.67 13.78
C ARG A 172 5.22 -4.06 13.37
N ARG A 173 4.99 -5.09 14.23
CA ARG A 173 5.35 -6.49 13.93
C ARG A 173 4.72 -6.98 12.62
N TYR A 174 3.46 -6.62 12.37
CA TYR A 174 2.81 -6.93 11.09
C TYR A 174 3.56 -6.31 9.90
N CYS A 175 3.91 -5.02 9.98
CA CYS A 175 4.62 -4.33 8.89
C CYS A 175 6.03 -4.90 8.68
N GLU A 176 6.69 -5.30 9.75
CA GLU A 176 8.09 -5.74 9.76
C GLU A 176 8.26 -7.24 9.52
N SER A 177 7.21 -8.04 9.61
CA SER A 177 7.28 -9.49 9.50
C SER A 177 7.70 -9.94 8.10
N ASP A 178 8.50 -11.00 8.05
CA ASP A 178 8.85 -11.78 6.86
C ASP A 178 7.99 -13.05 6.72
N MET A 179 6.96 -13.18 7.54
CA MET A 179 5.96 -14.26 7.49
C MET A 179 4.76 -13.84 6.64
N CYS A 180 3.99 -14.84 6.23
CA CYS A 180 2.71 -14.59 5.55
C CYS A 180 1.87 -13.54 6.30
N ARG A 181 1.42 -12.50 5.61
CA ARG A 181 0.67 -11.39 6.20
C ARG A 181 -0.59 -11.84 6.92
N ARG A 182 -1.31 -12.83 6.37
CA ARG A 182 -2.52 -13.37 7.01
C ARG A 182 -2.23 -14.12 8.29
N ARG A 183 -1.14 -14.89 8.35
CA ARG A 183 -0.73 -15.56 9.58
C ARG A 183 -0.40 -14.56 10.70
N VAL A 184 0.15 -13.40 10.35
CA VAL A 184 0.41 -12.33 11.32
C VAL A 184 -0.87 -11.58 11.69
N LEU A 185 -1.86 -11.51 10.79
CA LEU A 185 -3.19 -10.93 11.04
C LEU A 185 -4.13 -11.87 11.80
N SER A 186 -3.83 -13.17 11.93
CA SER A 186 -4.67 -14.14 12.67
C SER A 186 -4.75 -13.86 14.18
N TYR A 187 -4.93 -12.60 14.48
CA TYR A 187 -5.00 -11.98 15.78
C TYR A 187 -6.39 -12.06 16.43
N PHE A 188 -7.44 -12.24 15.60
CA PHE A 188 -8.84 -12.21 16.03
C PHE A 188 -9.37 -13.57 16.49
N GLY A 189 -8.48 -14.49 16.93
CA GLY A 189 -8.86 -15.80 17.45
C GLY A 189 -9.01 -16.87 16.37
N GLU A 190 -8.68 -16.58 15.12
CA GLU A 190 -8.58 -17.56 14.04
C GLU A 190 -7.12 -17.85 13.75
N GLU A 191 -6.69 -19.11 13.88
CA GLU A 191 -5.34 -19.52 13.49
C GLU A 191 -5.31 -19.84 12.00
N ALA A 192 -4.50 -19.07 11.23
CA ALA A 192 -4.15 -19.45 9.87
C ALA A 192 -3.02 -20.49 9.92
N ASP A 193 -3.33 -21.73 9.64
CA ASP A 193 -2.42 -22.88 9.66
C ASP A 193 -1.52 -22.97 8.42
N HIS A 194 -1.85 -22.27 7.34
CA HIS A 194 -1.11 -22.26 6.08
C HIS A 194 -0.85 -20.86 5.53
N ASP A 195 0.09 -20.74 4.60
CA ASP A 195 0.40 -19.51 3.89
C ASP A 195 -0.69 -19.18 2.86
N CYS A 196 -1.10 -17.91 2.79
CA CYS A 196 -2.27 -17.50 2.01
C CYS A 196 -2.07 -17.50 0.48
N GLY A 197 -0.82 -17.57 -0.01
CA GLY A 197 -0.48 -17.47 -1.44
C GLY A 197 -0.78 -16.10 -2.09
N ASN A 198 -1.44 -15.18 -1.39
CA ASN A 198 -1.94 -13.92 -1.96
C ASN A 198 -1.33 -12.64 -1.37
N CYS A 199 -0.40 -12.71 -0.43
CA CYS A 199 0.31 -11.53 0.08
C CYS A 199 1.66 -11.33 -0.59
N ASP A 200 2.29 -10.17 -0.35
CA ASP A 200 3.61 -9.81 -0.86
C ASP A 200 4.69 -10.83 -0.49
N VAL A 201 4.66 -11.33 0.76
CA VAL A 201 5.62 -12.33 1.26
C VAL A 201 5.44 -13.68 0.58
N CYS A 202 4.20 -14.15 0.41
CA CYS A 202 3.93 -15.42 -0.27
C CYS A 202 4.28 -15.37 -1.76
N LYS A 203 4.01 -14.24 -2.43
CA LYS A 203 4.34 -14.03 -3.85
C LYS A 203 5.84 -13.89 -4.09
N ASN A 204 6.57 -13.31 -3.14
CA ASN A 204 8.02 -13.08 -3.21
C ASN A 204 8.69 -13.47 -1.88
N PRO A 205 8.87 -14.77 -1.61
CA PRO A 205 9.47 -15.21 -0.37
C PRO A 205 10.86 -14.59 -0.15
N PRO A 206 11.18 -14.16 1.07
CA PRO A 206 12.47 -13.52 1.36
C PRO A 206 13.62 -14.53 1.23
N ARG A 207 14.69 -14.14 0.54
CA ARG A 207 15.94 -14.89 0.53
C ARG A 207 16.83 -14.41 1.66
N ARG A 208 17.34 -15.32 2.47
CA ARG A 208 18.19 -15.03 3.63
C ARG A 208 19.63 -15.39 3.35
N PHE A 209 20.54 -14.71 4.06
CA PHE A 209 21.98 -14.98 4.03
C PHE A 209 22.58 -14.80 5.43
N ASP A 210 23.79 -15.31 5.68
CA ASP A 210 24.51 -15.06 6.92
C ASP A 210 24.95 -13.59 6.97
N GLY A 211 24.20 -12.80 7.73
CA GLY A 211 24.39 -11.36 7.91
C GLY A 211 25.32 -11.01 9.09
N SER A 212 25.91 -11.99 9.76
CA SER A 212 26.69 -11.79 10.99
C SER A 212 27.77 -10.73 10.82
N VAL A 213 28.52 -10.76 9.71
CA VAL A 213 29.61 -9.78 9.44
C VAL A 213 29.04 -8.36 9.25
N LEU A 214 27.89 -8.19 8.59
CA LEU A 214 27.27 -6.88 8.41
C LEU A 214 26.80 -6.31 9.77
N ILE A 215 26.22 -7.15 10.60
CA ILE A 215 25.79 -6.79 11.94
C ILE A 215 27.02 -6.40 12.79
N GLN A 216 28.10 -7.15 12.74
CA GLN A 216 29.36 -6.85 13.43
C GLN A 216 29.94 -5.50 12.99
N LYS A 217 29.97 -5.18 11.70
CA LYS A 217 30.40 -3.88 11.19
C LYS A 217 29.57 -2.73 11.78
N ALA A 218 28.24 -2.87 11.76
CA ALA A 218 27.32 -1.84 12.26
C ALA A 218 27.43 -1.67 13.78
N LEU A 219 27.38 -2.76 14.55
CA LEU A 219 27.48 -2.71 16.01
C LEU A 219 28.83 -2.23 16.48
N SER A 220 29.94 -2.62 15.81
CA SER A 220 31.27 -2.07 16.11
C SER A 220 31.32 -0.54 15.93
N ALA A 221 30.65 -0.01 14.92
CA ALA A 221 30.59 1.43 14.70
C ALA A 221 29.74 2.11 15.80
N VAL A 222 28.59 1.54 16.17
CA VAL A 222 27.74 2.04 17.26
C VAL A 222 28.53 2.10 18.59
N ILE A 223 29.24 1.03 18.95
CA ILE A 223 30.04 1.01 20.19
C ILE A 223 31.19 2.03 20.14
N ARG A 224 31.90 2.14 19.01
CA ARG A 224 33.06 3.04 18.87
C ARG A 224 32.67 4.52 18.87
N THR A 225 31.42 4.85 18.59
CA THR A 225 30.86 6.19 18.71
C THR A 225 30.25 6.45 20.10
N GLY A 226 30.43 5.52 21.06
CA GLY A 226 29.88 5.63 22.40
C GLY A 226 28.35 5.53 22.44
N GLU A 227 27.74 4.94 21.40
CA GLU A 227 26.29 4.86 21.25
C GLU A 227 25.59 6.25 21.15
N HIS A 228 26.30 7.23 20.57
CA HIS A 228 25.81 8.62 20.40
C HIS A 228 25.43 8.96 18.95
N VAL A 229 25.16 7.96 18.14
CA VAL A 229 24.82 8.17 16.72
C VAL A 229 23.45 7.62 16.38
N GLY A 230 22.70 8.38 15.59
CA GLY A 230 21.49 7.89 14.94
C GLY A 230 21.81 7.14 13.63
N MET A 231 20.78 6.58 13.01
CA MET A 231 20.90 5.76 11.81
C MET A 231 21.65 6.45 10.66
N GLN A 232 21.36 7.72 10.40
CA GLN A 232 21.98 8.49 9.32
C GLN A 232 23.49 8.58 9.50
N MET A 233 23.94 8.99 10.68
CA MET A 233 25.35 9.15 11.02
C MET A 233 26.06 7.78 11.00
N LEU A 234 25.42 6.72 11.47
CA LEU A 234 25.98 5.37 11.40
C LEU A 234 26.24 4.94 9.95
N ILE A 235 25.28 5.17 9.04
CA ILE A 235 25.47 4.86 7.61
C ILE A 235 26.59 5.70 7.01
N ASP A 236 26.65 6.98 7.34
CA ASP A 236 27.70 7.89 6.87
C ASP A 236 29.10 7.44 7.31
N ILE A 237 29.26 6.97 8.55
CA ILE A 237 30.52 6.37 9.06
C ILE A 237 30.87 5.11 8.28
N LEU A 238 29.93 4.16 8.15
CA LEU A 238 30.16 2.89 7.47
C LEU A 238 30.53 3.07 6.00
N ARG A 239 30.01 4.12 5.35
CA ARG A 239 30.27 4.41 3.94
C ARG A 239 31.41 5.39 3.71
N ALA A 240 32.06 5.89 4.75
CA ALA A 240 33.10 6.91 4.69
C ALA A 240 32.62 8.22 4.01
N SER A 241 31.50 8.75 4.49
CA SER A 241 30.99 10.05 4.04
C SER A 241 31.88 11.20 4.50
N GLY A 242 32.10 12.17 3.61
CA GLY A 242 32.84 13.40 3.92
C GLY A 242 32.01 14.50 4.59
N ARG A 243 30.91 14.18 5.29
CA ARG A 243 30.08 15.18 5.98
C ARG A 243 30.87 15.95 7.03
N ALA A 244 30.74 17.27 7.05
CA ALA A 244 31.43 18.15 7.98
C ALA A 244 31.21 17.73 9.45
N GLU A 245 29.95 17.48 9.85
CA GLU A 245 29.60 17.03 11.20
C GLU A 245 30.31 15.73 11.63
N LEU A 246 30.52 14.79 10.69
CA LEU A 246 31.22 13.53 10.97
C LEU A 246 32.71 13.78 11.21
N LEU A 247 33.34 14.64 10.40
CA LEU A 247 34.74 15.03 10.50
C LEU A 247 35.01 15.82 11.78
N GLU A 248 34.14 16.77 12.13
CA GLU A 248 34.21 17.57 13.36
C GLU A 248 34.16 16.69 14.62
N ARG A 249 33.36 15.62 14.60
CA ARG A 249 33.31 14.63 15.69
C ARG A 249 34.47 13.64 15.68
N GLY A 250 35.36 13.69 14.67
CA GLY A 250 36.51 12.79 14.55
C GLY A 250 36.15 11.36 14.21
N TYR A 251 34.97 11.10 13.66
CA TYR A 251 34.51 9.76 13.32
C TYR A 251 35.20 9.16 12.09
N ASP A 252 35.85 9.98 11.28
CA ASP A 252 36.74 9.58 10.19
C ASP A 252 37.97 8.77 10.66
N LYS A 253 38.40 8.92 11.94
CA LYS A 253 39.51 8.22 12.56
C LYS A 253 39.13 6.86 13.14
N LEU A 254 37.84 6.51 13.12
CA LEU A 254 37.39 5.21 13.66
C LEU A 254 37.80 4.08 12.71
N LYS A 255 38.20 2.93 13.28
CA LYS A 255 38.51 1.69 12.50
C LYS A 255 37.32 1.21 11.66
N THR A 256 36.11 1.64 11.99
CA THR A 256 34.86 1.30 11.27
C THR A 256 34.52 2.29 10.18
N TYR A 257 35.27 3.39 10.06
CA TYR A 257 35.05 4.35 8.98
C TYR A 257 35.33 3.72 7.61
N GLY A 258 34.32 3.64 6.78
CA GLY A 258 34.38 3.01 5.47
C GLY A 258 34.39 1.48 5.48
N ALA A 259 34.14 0.83 6.62
CA ALA A 259 34.11 -0.65 6.70
C ALA A 259 32.92 -1.25 5.89
N GLY A 260 31.97 -0.45 5.47
CA GLY A 260 30.77 -0.83 4.72
C GLY A 260 30.61 -0.09 3.39
N ARG A 261 31.72 0.33 2.75
CA ARG A 261 31.69 1.04 1.45
C ARG A 261 31.15 0.19 0.30
N ASP A 262 31.18 -1.11 0.45
CA ASP A 262 30.67 -2.13 -0.47
C ASP A 262 29.16 -2.07 -0.67
N LEU A 263 28.41 -1.47 0.27
CA LEU A 263 26.97 -1.33 0.21
C LEU A 263 26.53 0.12 -0.03
N SER A 264 25.43 0.27 -0.74
CA SER A 264 24.77 1.57 -0.96
C SER A 264 24.12 2.09 0.34
N TYR A 265 23.76 3.37 0.34
CA TYR A 265 23.00 3.98 1.43
C TYR A 265 21.66 3.26 1.68
N LYS A 266 20.96 2.87 0.60
CA LYS A 266 19.67 2.18 0.68
C LYS A 266 19.79 0.79 1.29
N GLU A 267 20.81 0.03 0.89
CA GLU A 267 21.10 -1.30 1.45
C GLU A 267 21.42 -1.21 2.94
N TRP A 268 22.32 -0.31 3.35
CA TRP A 268 22.64 -0.11 4.75
C TRP A 268 21.42 0.30 5.57
N LYS A 269 20.60 1.19 5.06
CA LYS A 269 19.36 1.61 5.70
C LYS A 269 18.44 0.41 5.96
N GLU A 270 18.25 -0.45 4.96
CA GLU A 270 17.41 -1.63 5.08
C GLU A 270 18.00 -2.65 6.07
N TYR A 271 19.32 -2.93 5.98
CA TYR A 271 19.94 -3.86 6.92
C TYR A 271 19.93 -3.34 8.36
N ILE A 272 20.11 -2.05 8.60
CA ILE A 272 19.97 -1.47 9.95
C ILE A 272 18.52 -1.60 10.43
N TYR A 273 17.53 -1.42 9.57
CA TYR A 273 16.14 -1.69 9.93
C TYR A 273 15.94 -3.14 10.35
N GLN A 274 16.45 -4.09 9.58
CA GLN A 274 16.38 -5.50 9.95
C GLN A 274 17.09 -5.79 11.28
N MET A 275 18.25 -5.17 11.54
CA MET A 275 18.96 -5.33 12.82
C MET A 275 18.14 -4.82 14.01
N ILE A 276 17.41 -3.71 13.85
CA ILE A 276 16.48 -3.19 14.86
C ILE A 276 15.31 -4.15 15.04
N GLN A 277 14.70 -4.61 13.96
CA GLN A 277 13.57 -5.53 13.98
C GLN A 277 13.89 -6.86 14.64
N LEU A 278 15.09 -7.40 14.36
CA LEU A 278 15.57 -8.66 14.91
C LEU A 278 16.12 -8.51 16.34
N GLY A 279 16.13 -7.28 16.86
CA GLY A 279 16.53 -7.00 18.22
C GLY A 279 18.05 -7.03 18.46
N TYR A 280 18.89 -6.85 17.43
CA TYR A 280 20.34 -6.71 17.59
C TYR A 280 20.76 -5.32 18.03
N MET A 281 19.96 -4.31 17.72
CA MET A 281 20.08 -2.94 18.19
C MET A 281 18.69 -2.34 18.43
N GLU A 282 18.63 -1.28 19.20
CA GLU A 282 17.39 -0.56 19.49
C GLU A 282 17.58 0.95 19.33
N ILE A 283 16.48 1.68 19.20
CA ILE A 283 16.46 3.14 19.17
C ILE A 283 16.13 3.66 20.54
N ASP A 284 17.06 4.42 21.14
CA ASP A 284 16.80 5.17 22.37
C ASP A 284 16.07 6.47 22.01
N TYR A 285 14.75 6.48 22.23
CA TYR A 285 13.90 7.63 21.90
C TYR A 285 14.07 8.78 22.90
N ALA A 286 14.55 8.50 24.12
CA ALA A 286 14.80 9.51 25.13
C ALA A 286 16.12 10.29 24.87
N ALA A 287 17.08 9.65 24.21
CA ALA A 287 18.39 10.21 23.89
C ALA A 287 18.49 10.57 22.39
N GLU A 288 17.64 11.46 21.87
CA GLU A 288 17.68 11.98 20.50
C GLU A 288 17.68 10.89 19.39
N ARG A 289 17.09 9.73 19.67
CA ARG A 289 16.97 8.61 18.74
C ARG A 289 18.30 7.99 18.33
N VAL A 290 19.24 7.92 19.26
CA VAL A 290 20.50 7.20 19.03
C VAL A 290 20.28 5.70 19.01
N LEU A 291 21.19 4.99 18.35
CA LEU A 291 21.21 3.54 18.29
C LEU A 291 22.02 2.95 19.44
N ARG A 292 21.42 1.97 20.12
CA ARG A 292 22.09 1.21 21.20
C ARG A 292 22.17 -0.26 20.85
N MET A 293 23.25 -0.89 21.31
CA MET A 293 23.43 -2.33 21.17
C MET A 293 22.64 -3.08 22.24
N THR A 294 21.90 -4.11 21.85
CA THR A 294 21.20 -4.99 22.78
C THR A 294 22.09 -6.14 23.27
N PRO A 295 21.69 -6.89 24.33
CA PRO A 295 22.36 -8.11 24.73
C PRO A 295 22.42 -9.17 23.61
N LEU A 296 21.39 -9.26 22.77
CA LEU A 296 21.36 -10.13 21.58
C LEU A 296 22.40 -9.70 20.54
N GLY A 297 22.46 -8.40 20.25
CA GLY A 297 23.46 -7.82 19.36
C GLY A 297 24.88 -8.08 19.83
N ARG A 298 25.13 -8.00 21.16
CA ARG A 298 26.42 -8.29 21.75
C ARG A 298 26.90 -9.71 21.45
N ARG A 299 26.04 -10.71 21.56
CA ARG A 299 26.36 -12.11 21.21
C ARG A 299 26.80 -12.28 19.76
N VAL A 300 26.11 -11.58 18.82
CA VAL A 300 26.52 -11.59 17.41
C VAL A 300 27.83 -10.85 17.19
N LEU A 301 28.03 -9.72 17.85
CA LEU A 301 29.26 -8.93 17.74
C LEU A 301 30.49 -9.73 18.13
N TYR A 302 30.43 -10.53 19.19
CA TYR A 302 31.52 -11.35 19.66
C TYR A 302 31.60 -12.75 19.05
N GLY A 303 30.69 -13.05 18.09
CA GLY A 303 30.71 -14.33 17.36
C GLY A 303 30.12 -15.52 18.11
N GLU A 304 29.47 -15.29 19.23
CA GLU A 304 28.80 -16.33 20.02
C GLU A 304 27.50 -16.82 19.34
N GLN A 305 26.93 -16.02 18.43
CA GLN A 305 25.71 -16.34 17.71
C GLN A 305 25.82 -15.88 16.25
N LYS A 306 25.40 -16.75 15.31
CA LYS A 306 25.19 -16.36 13.91
C LYS A 306 23.83 -15.70 13.74
N ALA A 307 23.75 -14.81 12.76
CA ALA A 307 22.52 -14.07 12.46
C ALA A 307 22.22 -14.07 10.96
N GLN A 308 20.95 -14.21 10.62
CA GLN A 308 20.51 -14.17 9.23
C GLN A 308 19.80 -12.84 8.94
N LEU A 309 20.13 -12.26 7.78
CA LEU A 309 19.43 -11.10 7.22
C LEU A 309 18.77 -11.49 5.90
N VAL A 310 17.72 -10.77 5.55
CA VAL A 310 17.06 -10.88 4.24
C VAL A 310 17.83 -10.05 3.23
N ILE A 311 18.12 -10.61 2.05
CA ILE A 311 18.80 -9.91 0.96
C ILE A 311 17.97 -8.70 0.54
N TYR A 312 18.59 -7.51 0.55
CA TYR A 312 17.97 -6.30 0.01
C TYR A 312 17.66 -6.50 -1.49
N ARG A 313 16.46 -6.13 -1.87
CA ARG A 313 16.06 -6.03 -3.28
C ARG A 313 15.64 -4.59 -3.51
N GLU A 314 16.18 -3.97 -4.56
CA GLU A 314 15.61 -2.68 -4.96
C GLU A 314 14.10 -2.83 -5.20
N PRO A 315 13.32 -1.82 -4.81
CA PRO A 315 11.92 -1.79 -5.17
C PRO A 315 11.81 -2.00 -6.69
N ASP A 316 11.00 -2.97 -7.09
CA ASP A 316 10.77 -3.32 -8.50
C ASP A 316 10.56 -2.06 -9.37
N GLU A 317 10.63 -2.18 -10.70
CA GLU A 317 10.35 -1.08 -11.66
C GLU A 317 9.05 -0.29 -11.39
N LEU A 318 8.15 -0.88 -10.63
CA LEU A 318 6.90 -0.32 -10.10
C LEU A 318 7.09 0.93 -9.22
N THR A 319 8.29 1.13 -8.64
CA THR A 319 8.60 2.25 -7.75
C THR A 319 9.50 3.30 -8.38
N ARG A 320 9.89 3.13 -9.65
CA ARG A 320 10.69 4.16 -10.35
C ARG A 320 9.86 5.43 -10.47
N PRO A 321 10.43 6.60 -10.11
CA PRO A 321 9.70 7.87 -10.23
C PRO A 321 9.27 8.07 -11.69
N VAL A 322 7.98 8.24 -11.89
CA VAL A 322 7.45 8.69 -13.17
C VAL A 322 8.05 10.07 -13.42
N ARG A 323 8.93 10.21 -14.42
CA ARG A 323 9.56 11.49 -14.75
C ARG A 323 8.45 12.50 -15.01
N ARG A 324 8.43 13.57 -14.22
CA ARG A 324 7.58 14.75 -14.43
C ARG A 324 7.85 15.22 -15.86
N GLY A 325 6.84 15.22 -16.70
CA GLY A 325 6.99 15.69 -18.07
C GLY A 325 7.54 17.10 -18.07
N GLU A 326 8.78 17.27 -18.47
CA GLU A 326 9.31 18.58 -18.81
C GLU A 326 8.46 19.14 -19.96
N ARG A 327 7.71 20.19 -19.68
CA ARG A 327 7.17 21.05 -20.72
C ARG A 327 8.35 21.66 -21.48
N LYS A 328 8.87 20.97 -22.46
CA LYS A 328 9.63 21.56 -23.55
C LYS A 328 8.92 21.22 -24.85
N SER A 329 8.31 22.27 -25.40
CA SER A 329 7.87 22.32 -26.77
C SER A 329 9.03 22.00 -27.70
N SER A 330 9.03 20.83 -28.28
CA SER A 330 9.54 20.55 -29.61
C SER A 330 9.05 19.17 -30.03
N PHE A 331 8.01 19.17 -30.84
CA PHE A 331 7.58 18.01 -31.60
C PHE A 331 8.75 17.53 -32.46
N LYS A 332 9.43 16.46 -32.04
CA LYS A 332 10.10 15.53 -32.94
C LYS A 332 9.49 14.16 -32.64
N ALA A 333 8.70 13.70 -33.60
CA ALA A 333 8.12 12.36 -33.58
C ALA A 333 9.21 11.31 -33.44
N GLN A 334 9.26 10.63 -32.30
CA GLN A 334 9.96 9.36 -32.18
C GLN A 334 8.97 8.23 -32.52
N PRO A 335 9.42 7.15 -33.17
CA PRO A 335 8.54 6.08 -33.59
C PRO A 335 7.85 5.47 -32.38
N ILE A 336 6.53 5.43 -32.42
CA ILE A 336 5.64 4.78 -31.48
C ILE A 336 6.04 3.31 -31.41
N ARG A 337 6.63 2.87 -30.29
CA ARG A 337 6.66 1.44 -29.98
C ARG A 337 5.22 0.96 -29.94
N PRO A 338 4.88 -0.16 -30.60
CA PRO A 338 3.52 -0.64 -30.62
C PRO A 338 3.06 -0.86 -29.18
N ILE A 339 2.01 -0.14 -28.79
CA ILE A 339 1.21 -0.45 -27.61
C ILE A 339 0.82 -1.92 -27.80
N ARG A 340 1.15 -2.79 -26.84
CA ARG A 340 0.54 -4.11 -26.78
C ARG A 340 -0.94 -3.87 -26.93
N SER A 341 -1.52 -4.39 -28.01
CA SER A 341 -2.95 -4.33 -28.24
C SER A 341 -3.64 -4.87 -26.98
N ALA A 342 -4.45 -4.03 -26.33
CA ALA A 342 -5.30 -4.49 -25.23
C ALA A 342 -6.03 -5.73 -25.74
N SER A 343 -6.10 -6.78 -24.93
CA SER A 343 -6.85 -7.98 -25.32
C SER A 343 -8.29 -7.55 -25.60
N THR A 344 -8.98 -8.25 -26.49
CA THR A 344 -10.40 -7.96 -26.80
C THR A 344 -11.23 -7.94 -25.52
N ASP A 345 -10.85 -8.75 -24.53
CA ASP A 345 -11.52 -8.86 -23.24
C ASP A 345 -11.29 -7.62 -22.36
N GLU A 346 -10.08 -7.04 -22.33
CA GLU A 346 -9.80 -5.76 -21.62
C GLU A 346 -10.58 -4.61 -22.25
N THR A 347 -10.62 -4.54 -23.59
CA THR A 347 -11.39 -3.53 -24.32
C THR A 347 -12.89 -3.66 -24.05
N LEU A 348 -13.41 -4.89 -23.97
CA LEU A 348 -14.81 -5.16 -23.69
C LEU A 348 -15.16 -4.76 -22.27
N LEU A 349 -14.35 -5.12 -21.26
CA LEU A 349 -14.58 -4.77 -19.87
C LEU A 349 -14.62 -3.24 -19.67
N ASP A 350 -13.67 -2.52 -20.26
CA ASP A 350 -13.63 -1.05 -20.16
C ASP A 350 -14.87 -0.41 -20.82
N SER A 351 -15.29 -0.94 -21.98
CA SER A 351 -16.51 -0.47 -22.66
C SER A 351 -17.77 -0.71 -21.84
N LEU A 352 -17.88 -1.88 -21.19
CA LEU A 352 -19.00 -2.21 -20.31
C LEU A 352 -19.03 -1.31 -19.07
N ARG A 353 -17.87 -1.01 -18.46
CA ARG A 353 -17.75 -0.08 -17.32
C ARG A 353 -18.19 1.34 -17.71
N GLN A 354 -17.77 1.81 -18.89
CA GLN A 354 -18.17 3.14 -19.39
C GLN A 354 -19.68 3.21 -19.64
N LEU A 355 -20.27 2.20 -20.28
CA LEU A 355 -21.71 2.15 -20.50
C LEU A 355 -22.48 2.16 -19.18
N ARG A 356 -22.06 1.32 -18.22
CA ARG A 356 -22.64 1.28 -16.86
C ARG A 356 -22.61 2.66 -16.20
N LYS A 357 -21.46 3.35 -16.29
CA LYS A 357 -21.30 4.70 -15.71
C LYS A 357 -22.22 5.72 -16.36
N GLN A 358 -22.34 5.73 -17.68
CA GLN A 358 -23.25 6.62 -18.40
C GLN A 358 -24.73 6.38 -18.03
N ILE A 359 -25.13 5.12 -17.87
CA ILE A 359 -26.49 4.79 -17.41
C ILE A 359 -26.72 5.26 -15.98
N ALA A 360 -25.76 5.01 -15.09
CA ALA A 360 -25.81 5.39 -13.68
C ALA A 360 -25.91 6.92 -13.51
N GLU A 361 -25.15 7.69 -14.28
CA GLU A 361 -25.23 9.16 -14.29
C GLU A 361 -26.58 9.66 -14.75
N ARG A 362 -27.15 9.05 -15.80
CA ARG A 362 -28.48 9.41 -16.33
C ARG A 362 -29.60 9.08 -15.34
N GLU A 363 -29.46 7.98 -14.61
CA GLU A 363 -30.47 7.51 -13.64
C GLU A 363 -30.24 8.04 -12.22
N HIS A 364 -29.20 8.84 -12.02
CA HIS A 364 -28.81 9.37 -10.71
C HIS A 364 -28.65 8.29 -9.64
N THR A 365 -28.10 7.12 -10.03
CA THR A 365 -27.88 5.98 -9.15
C THR A 365 -26.40 5.57 -9.17
N PRO A 366 -25.85 4.98 -8.09
CA PRO A 366 -24.51 4.43 -8.11
C PRO A 366 -24.35 3.33 -9.16
N ALA A 367 -23.22 3.31 -9.88
CA ALA A 367 -22.98 2.42 -11.00
C ALA A 367 -23.08 0.92 -10.63
N TYR A 368 -22.66 0.54 -9.43
CA TYR A 368 -22.74 -0.84 -8.94
C TYR A 368 -24.18 -1.34 -8.73
N ILE A 369 -25.16 -0.44 -8.64
CA ILE A 369 -26.59 -0.80 -8.57
C ILE A 369 -27.09 -1.26 -9.94
N ILE A 370 -26.62 -0.65 -11.04
CA ILE A 370 -26.96 -1.07 -12.39
C ILE A 370 -26.46 -2.51 -12.60
N PHE A 371 -25.15 -2.75 -12.52
CA PHE A 371 -24.53 -4.05 -12.49
C PHE A 371 -23.29 -4.03 -11.59
N SER A 372 -23.08 -5.11 -10.83
CA SER A 372 -21.86 -5.30 -10.05
C SER A 372 -20.64 -5.53 -10.97
N ASP A 373 -19.43 -5.39 -10.44
CA ASP A 373 -18.23 -5.71 -11.20
C ASP A 373 -18.18 -7.20 -11.56
N ASP A 374 -18.65 -8.08 -10.66
CA ASP A 374 -18.80 -9.52 -10.91
C ASP A 374 -19.73 -9.81 -12.11
N SER A 375 -20.83 -9.04 -12.26
CA SER A 375 -21.71 -9.14 -13.43
C SER A 375 -21.00 -8.74 -14.73
N LEU A 376 -20.17 -7.68 -14.69
CA LEU A 376 -19.43 -7.24 -15.88
C LEU A 376 -18.31 -8.23 -16.24
N GLU A 377 -17.64 -8.84 -15.28
CA GLU A 377 -16.64 -9.88 -15.53
C GLU A 377 -17.30 -11.14 -16.12
N ASP A 378 -18.46 -11.55 -15.62
CA ASP A 378 -19.23 -12.65 -16.18
C ASP A 378 -19.71 -12.36 -17.63
N MET A 379 -20.06 -11.10 -17.94
CA MET A 379 -20.35 -10.66 -19.31
C MET A 379 -19.12 -10.76 -20.23
N VAL A 380 -17.92 -10.45 -19.73
CA VAL A 380 -16.68 -10.59 -20.50
C VAL A 380 -16.33 -12.05 -20.73
N GLU A 381 -16.56 -12.91 -19.74
CA GLU A 381 -16.29 -14.35 -19.83
C GLU A 381 -17.25 -15.05 -20.81
N LYS A 382 -18.55 -14.82 -20.63
CA LYS A 382 -19.61 -15.49 -21.41
C LYS A 382 -19.93 -14.84 -22.75
N LYS A 383 -19.61 -13.56 -22.91
CA LYS A 383 -19.85 -12.76 -24.14
C LYS A 383 -21.28 -12.92 -24.68
N PRO A 384 -22.31 -12.60 -23.90
CA PRO A 384 -23.70 -12.81 -24.30
C PRO A 384 -24.05 -11.91 -25.50
N VAL A 385 -24.49 -12.51 -26.61
CA VAL A 385 -24.85 -11.81 -27.85
C VAL A 385 -26.36 -11.82 -28.11
N THR A 386 -27.13 -12.49 -27.25
CA THR A 386 -28.61 -12.50 -27.25
C THR A 386 -29.13 -12.16 -25.86
N LEU A 387 -30.41 -11.76 -25.77
CA LEU A 387 -31.03 -11.49 -24.47
C LEU A 387 -31.19 -12.75 -23.61
N ASP A 388 -31.39 -13.90 -24.23
CA ASP A 388 -31.46 -15.18 -23.52
C ASP A 388 -30.13 -15.52 -22.88
N GLN A 389 -29.00 -15.36 -23.60
CA GLN A 389 -27.66 -15.53 -23.03
C GLN A 389 -27.34 -14.48 -21.95
N PHE A 390 -27.88 -13.26 -22.11
CA PHE A 390 -27.68 -12.19 -21.12
C PHE A 390 -28.44 -12.47 -19.82
N SER A 391 -29.56 -13.21 -19.87
CA SER A 391 -30.30 -13.63 -18.67
C SER A 391 -29.51 -14.59 -17.78
N ASP A 392 -28.52 -15.32 -18.36
CA ASP A 392 -27.66 -16.26 -17.63
C ASP A 392 -26.46 -15.58 -16.93
N ILE A 393 -26.33 -14.27 -17.04
CA ILE A 393 -25.27 -13.49 -16.40
C ILE A 393 -25.60 -13.33 -14.91
N ARG A 394 -24.57 -13.49 -14.08
CA ARG A 394 -24.69 -13.32 -12.61
C ARG A 394 -25.25 -11.94 -12.27
N GLY A 395 -26.25 -11.88 -11.42
CA GLY A 395 -26.88 -10.64 -10.98
C GLY A 395 -27.82 -9.96 -12.00
N VAL A 396 -28.14 -10.64 -13.10
CA VAL A 396 -29.16 -10.21 -14.08
C VAL A 396 -30.47 -10.90 -13.76
N GLY A 397 -31.36 -10.21 -13.08
CA GLY A 397 -32.76 -10.61 -12.92
C GLY A 397 -33.65 -9.99 -14.01
N GLN A 398 -34.92 -10.42 -14.11
CA GLN A 398 -35.85 -9.98 -15.16
C GLN A 398 -35.93 -8.46 -15.32
N ILE A 399 -35.96 -7.71 -14.21
CA ILE A 399 -36.05 -6.24 -14.21
C ILE A 399 -34.81 -5.61 -14.90
N LYS A 400 -33.60 -6.14 -14.61
CA LYS A 400 -32.38 -5.62 -15.20
C LYS A 400 -32.23 -6.06 -16.67
N LEU A 401 -32.71 -7.25 -17.01
CA LEU A 401 -32.77 -7.74 -18.38
C LEU A 401 -33.62 -6.82 -19.26
N ASP A 402 -34.84 -6.51 -18.79
CA ASP A 402 -35.78 -5.67 -19.53
C ASP A 402 -35.27 -4.25 -19.69
N ARG A 403 -34.63 -3.71 -18.64
CA ARG A 403 -34.19 -2.32 -18.58
C ARG A 403 -32.88 -2.05 -19.29
N TYR A 404 -31.91 -2.95 -19.17
CA TYR A 404 -30.53 -2.73 -19.62
C TYR A 404 -30.04 -3.77 -20.66
N GLY A 405 -30.66 -4.95 -20.73
CA GLY A 405 -30.16 -6.07 -21.52
C GLY A 405 -29.88 -5.70 -22.97
N LYS A 406 -30.84 -5.01 -23.64
CA LYS A 406 -30.71 -4.63 -25.06
C LYS A 406 -29.48 -3.76 -25.32
N VAL A 407 -29.18 -2.80 -24.44
CA VAL A 407 -28.07 -1.85 -24.61
C VAL A 407 -26.73 -2.54 -24.37
N PHE A 408 -26.64 -3.39 -23.34
CA PHE A 408 -25.41 -4.14 -23.04
C PHE A 408 -25.11 -5.19 -24.11
N VAL A 409 -26.10 -5.97 -24.56
CA VAL A 409 -25.94 -6.93 -25.65
C VAL A 409 -25.49 -6.24 -26.95
N ALA A 410 -26.09 -5.08 -27.28
CA ALA A 410 -25.66 -4.31 -28.45
C ALA A 410 -24.22 -3.84 -28.36
N LEU A 411 -23.76 -3.38 -27.20
CA LEU A 411 -22.36 -3.01 -26.98
C LEU A 411 -21.42 -4.21 -27.12
N ILE A 412 -21.76 -5.36 -26.52
CA ILE A 412 -20.95 -6.59 -26.61
C ILE A 412 -20.79 -7.02 -28.07
N ARG A 413 -21.90 -7.06 -28.83
CA ARG A 413 -21.87 -7.36 -30.27
C ARG A 413 -20.98 -6.40 -31.05
N PHE A 414 -21.07 -5.10 -30.74
CA PHE A 414 -20.27 -4.06 -31.39
C PHE A 414 -18.77 -4.26 -31.12
N VAL A 415 -18.37 -4.48 -29.87
CA VAL A 415 -16.96 -4.69 -29.52
C VAL A 415 -16.42 -5.98 -30.13
N LEU A 416 -17.23 -7.03 -30.20
CA LEU A 416 -16.87 -8.31 -30.82
C LEU A 416 -16.95 -8.27 -32.36
N LYS A 417 -17.31 -7.12 -32.97
CA LYS A 417 -17.45 -6.93 -34.43
C LYS A 417 -18.42 -7.93 -35.10
N LEU A 418 -19.46 -8.32 -34.38
CA LEU A 418 -20.49 -9.21 -34.90
C LEU A 418 -21.51 -8.43 -35.76
N PRO A 419 -22.06 -9.00 -36.86
CA PRO A 419 -23.07 -8.34 -37.67
C PRO A 419 -24.32 -8.01 -36.81
N LYS A 420 -25.02 -6.92 -37.24
CA LYS A 420 -26.23 -6.43 -36.55
C LYS A 420 -27.37 -7.44 -36.57
#